data_f74c39ef815728b4c4f5463d689a8c93
#
_entry.id   f74c39ef815728b4c4f5463d689a8c93
#
_cell.length_a   1.000
_cell.length_b   1.000
_cell.length_c   1.000
_cell.angle_alpha   90.00
_cell.angle_beta   90.00
_cell.angle_gamma   90.00
#
_symmetry.space_group_name_H-M   'P 1'
#
loop_
_entity.id
_entity.type
_entity.pdbx_description
1 polymer ?
#
loop_
_entity_poly.entity_id
_entity_poly.type
_entity_poly.pdbx_seq_one_letter_code
_entity_poly.pdbx_strand_id
1 'polypeptide(L)'
;MRFSLLPDPRFRKHFSALTDRLDKAARLITRETFSDFADDLMTTVLEDGFAAAGADEGTLWLVNTARRELDAVFNNGPMVNKMRELSQTLDRGLISMVFSTGQPFCENDIEQNPEHDKTVDRQIGSPTTAMIAVPFYFAQECRGIVSCVHLAKQPGSAPTQRAFDMESMREVSRAASLLTRLFDFKLISRIIGYGHN
;
A
#
# COMPACT_ATOMS: atom_id res chain seq x y z
N MET A 1 -26.39 11.52 29.54
CA MET A 1 -25.68 10.22 29.38
C MET A 1 -24.35 10.51 28.71
N ARG A 2 -23.19 10.33 29.35
CA ARG A 2 -21.88 10.44 28.69
C ARG A 2 -21.60 9.10 28.03
N PHE A 3 -21.54 9.04 26.70
CA PHE A 3 -21.02 7.88 26.01
C PHE A 3 -19.53 7.73 26.32
N SER A 4 -19.16 6.66 26.99
CA SER A 4 -17.77 6.29 27.15
C SER A 4 -17.37 5.43 25.95
N LEU A 5 -16.43 5.93 25.13
CA LEU A 5 -15.81 5.18 24.05
C LEU A 5 -14.66 4.26 24.55
N LEU A 6 -14.56 4.08 25.86
CA LEU A 6 -13.57 3.17 26.43
C LEU A 6 -13.92 1.73 26.10
N PRO A 7 -12.90 0.88 25.88
CA PRO A 7 -13.13 -0.53 25.62
C PRO A 7 -14.00 -1.15 26.73
N ASP A 8 -15.04 -1.89 26.34
CA ASP A 8 -15.88 -2.61 27.29
C ASP A 8 -15.06 -3.72 27.97
N PRO A 9 -14.91 -3.69 29.32
CA PRO A 9 -14.11 -4.66 30.04
C PRO A 9 -14.55 -6.13 29.81
N ARG A 10 -15.82 -6.34 29.45
CA ARG A 10 -16.36 -7.67 29.15
C ARG A 10 -15.70 -8.34 27.97
N PHE A 11 -15.19 -7.55 26.98
CA PHE A 11 -14.49 -8.07 25.81
C PHE A 11 -13.01 -8.36 26.06
N ARG A 12 -12.44 -7.87 27.17
CA ARG A 12 -11.01 -8.00 27.48
C ARG A 12 -10.50 -9.44 27.42
N LYS A 13 -11.32 -10.40 27.91
CA LYS A 13 -10.99 -11.83 27.91
C LYS A 13 -10.90 -12.43 26.51
N HIS A 14 -11.49 -11.78 25.50
CA HIS A 14 -11.50 -12.26 24.12
C HIS A 14 -10.44 -11.59 23.25
N PHE A 15 -9.72 -10.61 23.79
CA PHE A 15 -8.79 -9.78 23.01
C PHE A 15 -7.69 -10.60 22.36
N SER A 16 -7.03 -11.49 23.10
CA SER A 16 -5.98 -12.35 22.57
C SER A 16 -6.49 -13.25 21.43
N ALA A 17 -7.63 -13.91 21.64
CA ALA A 17 -8.22 -14.76 20.62
C ALA A 17 -8.62 -13.99 19.35
N LEU A 18 -9.13 -12.75 19.52
CA LEU A 18 -9.46 -11.87 18.39
C LEU A 18 -8.20 -11.45 17.63
N THR A 19 -7.15 -11.06 18.35
CA THR A 19 -5.86 -10.66 17.74
C THR A 19 -5.24 -11.80 16.94
N ASP A 20 -5.22 -13.03 17.50
CA ASP A 20 -4.73 -14.21 16.80
C ASP A 20 -5.55 -14.53 15.54
N ARG A 21 -6.87 -14.32 15.60
CA ARG A 21 -7.74 -14.55 14.44
C ARG A 21 -7.54 -13.47 13.38
N LEU A 22 -7.34 -12.20 13.79
CA LEU A 22 -7.03 -11.10 12.89
C LEU A 22 -5.71 -11.33 12.15
N ASP A 23 -4.65 -11.73 12.86
CA ASP A 23 -3.37 -12.05 12.24
C ASP A 23 -3.49 -13.18 11.21
N LYS A 24 -4.15 -14.30 11.60
CA LYS A 24 -4.39 -15.42 10.69
C LYS A 24 -5.21 -15.02 9.46
N ALA A 25 -6.27 -14.22 9.64
CA ALA A 25 -7.11 -13.76 8.55
C ALA A 25 -6.35 -12.78 7.64
N ALA A 26 -5.53 -11.89 8.21
CA ALA A 26 -4.70 -10.95 7.47
C ALA A 26 -3.68 -11.66 6.56
N ARG A 27 -3.10 -12.79 7.01
CA ARG A 27 -2.17 -13.61 6.20
C ARG A 27 -2.83 -14.31 5.02
N LEU A 28 -4.16 -14.40 4.98
CA LEU A 28 -4.91 -14.94 3.85
C LEU A 28 -5.15 -13.90 2.75
N ILE A 29 -4.85 -12.62 3.02
CA ILE A 29 -4.93 -11.57 1.99
C ILE A 29 -3.61 -11.56 1.23
N THR A 30 -3.61 -12.23 0.09
CA THR A 30 -2.47 -12.40 -0.82
C THR A 30 -2.81 -11.79 -2.17
N ARG A 31 -1.87 -11.82 -3.12
CA ARG A 31 -2.13 -11.42 -4.50
C ARG A 31 -3.34 -12.13 -5.10
N GLU A 32 -3.48 -13.42 -4.83
CA GLU A 32 -4.53 -14.27 -5.41
C GLU A 32 -5.91 -13.99 -4.81
N THR A 33 -5.96 -13.56 -3.54
CA THR A 33 -7.21 -13.35 -2.80
C THR A 33 -7.59 -11.87 -2.62
N PHE A 34 -6.71 -10.96 -3.05
CA PHE A 34 -6.92 -9.53 -2.87
C PHE A 34 -8.20 -9.05 -3.54
N SER A 35 -8.48 -9.49 -4.76
CA SER A 35 -9.70 -9.13 -5.50
C SER A 35 -10.99 -9.57 -4.82
N ASP A 36 -10.95 -10.67 -4.06
CA ASP A 36 -12.09 -11.16 -3.28
C ASP A 36 -12.26 -10.40 -1.95
N PHE A 37 -11.16 -9.80 -1.50
CA PHE A 37 -11.15 -9.02 -0.27
C PHE A 37 -11.43 -7.54 -0.51
N ALA A 38 -10.80 -6.93 -1.50
CA ALA A 38 -10.97 -5.51 -1.82
C ALA A 38 -12.38 -5.24 -2.39
N ASP A 39 -12.86 -4.04 -2.17
CA ASP A 39 -14.11 -3.52 -2.74
C ASP A 39 -13.85 -2.16 -3.41
N ASP A 40 -14.87 -1.65 -4.12
CA ASP A 40 -14.77 -0.40 -4.87
C ASP A 40 -14.38 0.80 -3.98
N LEU A 41 -14.81 0.80 -2.71
CA LEU A 41 -14.43 1.88 -1.79
C LEU A 41 -12.92 1.87 -1.50
N MET A 42 -12.33 0.69 -1.32
CA MET A 42 -10.89 0.55 -1.06
C MET A 42 -10.05 0.97 -2.26
N THR A 43 -10.48 0.60 -3.47
CA THR A 43 -9.80 1.00 -4.71
C THR A 43 -9.96 2.49 -4.97
N THR A 44 -11.15 3.06 -4.77
CA THR A 44 -11.39 4.50 -4.89
C THR A 44 -10.53 5.31 -3.92
N VAL A 45 -10.37 4.88 -2.66
CA VAL A 45 -9.50 5.56 -1.68
C VAL A 45 -8.05 5.62 -2.18
N LEU A 46 -7.55 4.55 -2.81
CA LEU A 46 -6.20 4.54 -3.38
C LEU A 46 -6.11 5.47 -4.60
N GLU A 47 -7.05 5.36 -5.54
CA GLU A 47 -7.07 6.17 -6.76
C GLU A 47 -7.16 7.66 -6.46
N ASP A 48 -8.07 8.06 -5.55
CA ASP A 48 -8.22 9.44 -5.11
C ASP A 48 -6.95 9.96 -4.42
N GLY A 49 -6.31 9.12 -3.57
CA GLY A 49 -5.06 9.49 -2.92
C GLY A 49 -3.90 9.70 -3.90
N PHE A 50 -3.78 8.84 -4.92
CA PHE A 50 -2.77 9.00 -5.97
C PHE A 50 -3.04 10.22 -6.86
N ALA A 51 -4.31 10.45 -7.21
CA ALA A 51 -4.72 11.62 -7.98
C ALA A 51 -4.48 12.93 -7.19
N ALA A 52 -4.82 12.96 -5.90
CA ALA A 52 -4.59 14.12 -5.04
C ALA A 52 -3.08 14.40 -4.84
N ALA A 53 -2.25 13.36 -4.82
CA ALA A 53 -0.79 13.52 -4.81
C ALA A 53 -0.22 13.98 -6.16
N GLY A 54 -1.02 13.99 -7.23
CA GLY A 54 -0.61 14.33 -8.59
C GLY A 54 0.25 13.27 -9.27
N ALA A 55 0.21 12.03 -8.80
CA ALA A 55 1.00 10.92 -9.31
C ALA A 55 0.54 10.47 -10.71
N ASP A 56 1.46 9.90 -11.49
CA ASP A 56 1.13 9.27 -12.77
C ASP A 56 0.48 7.91 -12.59
N GLU A 57 0.97 7.15 -11.61
CA GLU A 57 0.39 5.89 -11.18
C GLU A 57 0.74 5.58 -9.73
N GLY A 58 -0.04 4.69 -9.13
CA GLY A 58 0.21 4.22 -7.79
C GLY A 58 -0.03 2.71 -7.66
N THR A 59 0.62 2.12 -6.67
CA THR A 59 0.62 0.68 -6.43
C THR A 59 0.44 0.37 -4.95
N LEU A 60 -0.42 -0.60 -4.65
CA LEU A 60 -0.45 -1.26 -3.34
C LEU A 60 0.35 -2.56 -3.44
N TRP A 61 1.30 -2.71 -2.55
CA TRP A 61 2.13 -3.90 -2.39
C TRP A 61 1.76 -4.60 -1.09
N LEU A 62 1.64 -5.91 -1.10
CA LEU A 62 1.48 -6.72 0.10
C LEU A 62 2.67 -7.65 0.29
N VAL A 63 3.05 -7.86 1.55
CA VAL A 63 4.15 -8.75 1.89
C VAL A 63 3.76 -10.21 1.69
N ASN A 64 4.59 -10.92 0.95
CA ASN A 64 4.58 -12.37 0.84
C ASN A 64 5.70 -12.93 1.70
N THR A 65 5.38 -13.30 2.94
CA THR A 65 6.38 -13.76 3.90
C THR A 65 7.04 -15.08 3.49
N ALA A 66 6.31 -15.95 2.77
CA ALA A 66 6.83 -17.25 2.31
C ALA A 66 7.93 -17.08 1.26
N ARG A 67 7.79 -16.10 0.36
CA ARG A 67 8.76 -15.80 -0.69
C ARG A 67 9.73 -14.68 -0.31
N ARG A 68 9.50 -13.99 0.82
CA ARG A 68 10.24 -12.78 1.22
C ARG A 68 10.21 -11.69 0.15
N GLU A 69 9.01 -11.41 -0.35
CA GLU A 69 8.77 -10.45 -1.42
C GLU A 69 7.60 -9.51 -1.07
N LEU A 70 7.54 -8.39 -1.76
CA LEU A 70 6.38 -7.51 -1.86
C LEU A 70 5.71 -7.78 -3.21
N ASP A 71 4.49 -8.27 -3.17
CA ASP A 71 3.67 -8.56 -4.35
C ASP A 71 2.79 -7.36 -4.68
N ALA A 72 2.82 -6.86 -5.93
CA ALA A 72 1.88 -5.86 -6.38
C ALA A 72 0.48 -6.48 -6.46
N VAL A 73 -0.49 -5.91 -5.72
CA VAL A 73 -1.87 -6.42 -5.66
C VAL A 73 -2.88 -5.47 -6.30
N PHE A 74 -2.54 -4.19 -6.36
CA PHE A 74 -3.33 -3.15 -7.02
C PHE A 74 -2.40 -2.15 -7.71
N ASN A 75 -2.78 -1.68 -8.87
CA ASN A 75 -2.14 -0.58 -9.61
C ASN A 75 -3.20 0.11 -10.46
N ASN A 76 -3.15 1.44 -10.55
CA ASN A 76 -4.07 2.25 -11.37
C ASN A 76 -3.43 2.77 -12.66
N GLY A 77 -2.19 2.36 -12.98
CA GLY A 77 -1.49 2.78 -14.17
C GLY A 77 -1.88 2.01 -15.43
N PRO A 78 -1.40 2.45 -16.60
CA PRO A 78 -1.73 1.84 -17.89
C PRO A 78 -1.17 0.42 -18.05
N MET A 79 -0.17 0.05 -17.25
CA MET A 79 0.48 -1.26 -17.30
C MET A 79 0.00 -2.21 -16.17
N VAL A 80 -1.21 -2.01 -15.67
CA VAL A 80 -1.80 -2.75 -14.54
C VAL A 80 -1.65 -4.27 -14.66
N ASN A 81 -1.84 -4.84 -15.87
CA ASN A 81 -1.72 -6.29 -16.05
C ASN A 81 -0.29 -6.80 -15.83
N LYS A 82 0.71 -6.06 -16.29
CA LYS A 82 2.12 -6.39 -16.02
C LYS A 82 2.46 -6.15 -14.54
N MET A 83 1.98 -5.05 -13.96
CA MET A 83 2.21 -4.74 -12.55
C MET A 83 1.71 -5.84 -11.61
N ARG A 84 0.55 -6.41 -11.88
CA ARG A 84 -0.01 -7.51 -11.07
C ARG A 84 0.84 -8.78 -11.02
N GLU A 85 1.75 -8.96 -11.97
CA GLU A 85 2.67 -10.09 -12.01
C GLU A 85 4.00 -9.79 -11.30
N LEU A 86 4.22 -8.52 -10.92
CA LEU A 86 5.49 -8.09 -10.34
C LEU A 86 5.58 -8.37 -8.86
N SER A 87 6.79 -8.74 -8.46
CA SER A 87 7.21 -8.84 -7.07
C SER A 87 8.57 -8.17 -6.91
N GLN A 88 8.81 -7.62 -5.74
CA GLN A 88 10.10 -7.08 -5.35
C GLN A 88 10.59 -7.77 -4.08
N THR A 89 11.86 -8.17 -4.06
CA THR A 89 12.46 -8.82 -2.90
C THR A 89 12.53 -7.87 -1.70
N LEU A 90 12.43 -8.41 -0.47
CA LEU A 90 12.47 -7.61 0.77
C LEU A 90 13.88 -7.11 1.14
N ASP A 91 14.92 -7.53 0.44
CA ASP A 91 16.32 -7.29 0.81
C ASP A 91 16.95 -6.11 0.04
N ARG A 92 16.24 -5.52 -0.91
CA ARG A 92 16.73 -4.38 -1.70
C ARG A 92 15.62 -3.52 -2.27
N GLY A 93 15.98 -2.29 -2.63
CA GLY A 93 15.09 -1.30 -3.24
C GLY A 93 14.34 -0.44 -2.23
N LEU A 94 13.84 0.69 -2.71
CA LEU A 94 13.26 1.75 -1.86
C LEU A 94 12.01 1.30 -1.13
N ILE A 95 11.10 0.57 -1.79
CA ILE A 95 9.88 0.08 -1.12
C ILE A 95 10.19 -0.94 -0.03
N SER A 96 11.24 -1.76 -0.22
CA SER A 96 11.70 -2.71 0.79
C SER A 96 12.36 -2.02 1.99
N MET A 97 13.08 -0.93 1.73
CA MET A 97 13.60 -0.07 2.79
C MET A 97 12.46 0.53 3.63
N VAL A 98 11.41 1.08 2.98
CA VAL A 98 10.23 1.61 3.68
C VAL A 98 9.53 0.52 4.49
N PHE A 99 9.38 -0.69 3.94
CA PHE A 99 8.79 -1.82 4.65
C PHE A 99 9.60 -2.20 5.90
N SER A 100 10.92 -2.25 5.80
CA SER A 100 11.81 -2.65 6.90
C SER A 100 11.93 -1.58 8.00
N THR A 101 11.93 -0.30 7.62
CA THR A 101 12.08 0.82 8.57
C THR A 101 10.76 1.31 9.16
N GLY A 102 9.64 1.06 8.47
CA GLY A 102 8.34 1.63 8.82
C GLY A 102 8.28 3.16 8.64
N GLN A 103 9.23 3.77 7.92
CA GLN A 103 9.31 5.21 7.70
C GLN A 103 8.87 5.56 6.28
N PRO A 104 7.98 6.56 6.11
CA PRO A 104 7.63 7.09 4.79
C PRO A 104 8.87 7.65 4.08
N PHE A 105 8.86 7.54 2.76
CA PHE A 105 9.95 7.98 1.90
C PHE A 105 9.40 8.81 0.73
N CYS A 106 10.12 9.88 0.37
CA CYS A 106 9.86 10.70 -0.82
C CYS A 106 11.18 11.08 -1.46
N GLU A 107 11.33 10.81 -2.76
CA GLU A 107 12.51 11.14 -3.55
C GLU A 107 12.07 11.66 -4.92
N ASN A 108 12.67 12.76 -5.35
CA ASN A 108 12.37 13.44 -6.60
C ASN A 108 13.47 13.27 -7.67
N ASP A 109 14.53 12.55 -7.34
CA ASP A 109 15.63 12.20 -8.27
C ASP A 109 16.00 10.72 -8.08
N ILE A 110 15.04 9.85 -8.36
CA ILE A 110 15.18 8.40 -8.19
C ILE A 110 16.30 7.83 -9.04
N GLU A 111 16.57 8.38 -10.22
CA GLU A 111 17.63 7.88 -11.11
C GLU A 111 19.01 7.92 -10.47
N GLN A 112 19.25 8.91 -9.61
CA GLN A 112 20.52 9.14 -8.89
C GLN A 112 20.61 8.33 -7.59
N ASN A 113 19.49 7.77 -7.12
CA ASN A 113 19.47 7.05 -5.86
C ASN A 113 20.07 5.63 -6.02
N PRO A 114 21.19 5.30 -5.32
CA PRO A 114 21.86 4.01 -5.45
C PRO A 114 21.03 2.83 -4.93
N GLU A 115 20.07 3.10 -4.03
CA GLU A 115 19.17 2.08 -3.47
C GLU A 115 17.99 1.76 -4.40
N HIS A 116 17.85 2.50 -5.52
CA HIS A 116 16.77 2.27 -6.47
C HIS A 116 16.98 0.97 -7.26
N ASP A 117 16.12 -0.03 -7.03
CA ASP A 117 16.10 -1.24 -7.84
C ASP A 117 15.32 -1.01 -9.13
N LYS A 118 16.05 -0.85 -10.23
CA LYS A 118 15.48 -0.60 -11.58
C LYS A 118 14.85 -1.85 -12.22
N THR A 119 14.63 -2.92 -11.47
CA THR A 119 14.06 -4.17 -12.01
C THR A 119 12.63 -3.95 -12.47
N VAL A 120 11.81 -3.28 -11.66
CA VAL A 120 10.41 -2.95 -12.00
C VAL A 120 10.37 -2.05 -13.24
N ASP A 121 11.15 -0.95 -13.23
CA ASP A 121 11.23 -0.01 -14.35
C ASP A 121 11.57 -0.69 -15.68
N ARG A 122 12.54 -1.63 -15.66
CA ARG A 122 12.93 -2.38 -16.87
C ARG A 122 11.82 -3.31 -17.35
N GLN A 123 11.11 -3.96 -16.45
CA GLN A 123 10.04 -4.89 -16.80
C GLN A 123 8.82 -4.14 -17.38
N ILE A 124 8.53 -2.95 -16.85
CA ILE A 124 7.43 -2.11 -17.34
C ILE A 124 7.83 -1.33 -18.59
N GLY A 125 9.12 -0.98 -18.73
CA GLY A 125 9.64 -0.14 -19.81
C GLY A 125 9.39 1.36 -19.61
N SER A 126 9.14 1.77 -18.37
CA SER A 126 8.90 3.17 -17.99
C SER A 126 9.75 3.53 -16.77
N PRO A 127 10.83 4.32 -16.96
CA PRO A 127 11.67 4.74 -15.85
C PRO A 127 10.92 5.62 -14.86
N THR A 128 11.13 5.36 -13.57
CA THR A 128 10.62 6.17 -12.48
C THR A 128 11.53 7.38 -12.26
N THR A 129 10.97 8.59 -12.17
CA THR A 129 11.71 9.83 -11.91
C THR A 129 11.56 10.32 -10.49
N ALA A 130 10.38 10.14 -9.88
CA ALA A 130 10.10 10.48 -8.50
C ALA A 130 9.19 9.43 -7.88
N MET A 131 9.30 9.23 -6.56
CA MET A 131 8.50 8.25 -5.82
C MET A 131 8.13 8.76 -4.44
N ILE A 132 6.90 8.46 -4.04
CA ILE A 132 6.48 8.39 -2.64
C ILE A 132 6.22 6.92 -2.31
N ALA A 133 6.67 6.49 -1.14
CA ALA A 133 6.33 5.18 -0.58
C ALA A 133 6.00 5.34 0.91
N VAL A 134 4.88 4.79 1.34
CA VAL A 134 4.45 4.84 2.74
C VAL A 134 4.12 3.43 3.23
N PRO A 135 4.45 3.09 4.50
CA PRO A 135 4.13 1.79 5.05
C PRO A 135 2.62 1.62 5.18
N PHE A 136 2.13 0.44 4.88
CA PHE A 136 0.73 0.07 5.00
C PHE A 136 0.53 -0.96 6.12
N TYR A 137 -0.28 -0.57 7.09
CA TYR A 137 -0.57 -1.37 8.28
C TYR A 137 -1.98 -1.92 8.23
N PHE A 138 -2.18 -3.15 8.68
CA PHE A 138 -3.48 -3.70 9.06
C PHE A 138 -3.28 -4.91 9.97
N ALA A 139 -4.29 -5.24 10.77
CA ALA A 139 -4.16 -6.24 11.83
C ALA A 139 -2.93 -6.00 12.72
N GLN A 140 -2.65 -4.72 13.05
CA GLN A 140 -1.59 -4.23 13.94
C GLN A 140 -0.14 -4.43 13.45
N GLU A 141 0.09 -4.89 12.22
CA GLU A 141 1.43 -5.08 11.65
C GLU A 141 1.60 -4.32 10.33
N CYS A 142 2.84 -3.96 10.02
CA CYS A 142 3.19 -3.50 8.66
C CYS A 142 3.08 -4.71 7.73
N ARG A 143 2.16 -4.66 6.77
CA ARG A 143 1.87 -5.78 5.87
C ARG A 143 2.00 -5.41 4.40
N GLY A 144 2.45 -4.20 4.12
CA GLY A 144 2.63 -3.76 2.75
C GLY A 144 3.12 -2.32 2.64
N ILE A 145 3.07 -1.83 1.42
CA ILE A 145 3.48 -0.47 1.04
C ILE A 145 2.43 0.10 0.10
N VAL A 146 2.08 1.36 0.28
CA VAL A 146 1.41 2.18 -0.73
C VAL A 146 2.47 3.07 -1.36
N SER A 147 2.69 2.94 -2.65
CA SER A 147 3.64 3.77 -3.39
C SER A 147 2.96 4.47 -4.56
N CYS A 148 3.44 5.64 -4.93
CA CYS A 148 3.09 6.30 -6.18
C CYS A 148 4.31 6.95 -6.82
N VAL A 149 4.24 7.14 -8.14
CA VAL A 149 5.41 7.53 -8.92
C VAL A 149 5.07 8.61 -9.95
N HIS A 150 6.11 9.37 -10.31
CA HIS A 150 6.20 10.07 -11.59
C HIS A 150 7.06 9.25 -12.54
N LEU A 151 6.59 9.12 -13.77
CA LEU A 151 7.26 8.38 -14.82
C LEU A 151 7.98 9.34 -15.78
N ALA A 152 9.09 8.88 -16.34
CA ALA A 152 9.75 9.60 -17.42
C ALA A 152 8.81 9.73 -18.62
N LYS A 153 8.65 10.96 -19.13
CA LYS A 153 7.91 11.17 -20.37
C LYS A 153 8.71 10.67 -21.55
N GLN A 154 8.01 10.30 -22.61
CA GLN A 154 8.65 9.89 -23.86
C GLN A 154 9.57 11.01 -24.41
N PRO A 155 10.65 10.63 -25.12
CA PRO A 155 11.55 11.61 -25.77
C PRO A 155 10.75 12.56 -26.66
N GLY A 156 10.95 13.89 -26.47
CA GLY A 156 10.23 14.93 -27.19
C GLY A 156 9.12 15.63 -26.42
N SER A 157 8.73 15.15 -25.25
CA SER A 157 7.84 15.89 -24.33
C SER A 157 8.64 16.99 -23.62
N ALA A 158 8.01 18.16 -23.40
CA ALA A 158 8.65 19.23 -22.63
C ALA A 158 9.09 18.71 -21.25
N PRO A 159 10.30 19.06 -20.78
CA PRO A 159 10.79 18.64 -19.47
C PRO A 159 9.99 19.36 -18.38
N THR A 160 8.90 18.79 -17.95
CA THR A 160 8.24 19.16 -16.70
C THR A 160 8.72 18.18 -15.66
N GLN A 161 9.80 18.52 -14.96
CA GLN A 161 10.20 17.82 -13.76
C GLN A 161 9.09 18.08 -12.74
N ARG A 162 8.17 17.14 -12.62
CA ARG A 162 7.16 17.14 -11.56
C ARG A 162 7.81 16.58 -10.33
N ALA A 163 7.67 17.25 -9.23
CA ALA A 163 8.21 16.85 -7.95
C ALA A 163 7.05 16.61 -6.97
N PHE A 164 7.16 15.60 -6.17
CA PHE A 164 6.31 15.44 -5.00
C PHE A 164 6.76 16.39 -3.90
N ASP A 165 5.80 16.92 -3.17
CA ASP A 165 6.00 17.81 -2.04
C ASP A 165 5.42 17.19 -0.74
N MET A 166 5.45 17.96 0.34
CA MET A 166 4.91 17.54 1.62
C MET A 166 3.38 17.30 1.58
N GLU A 167 2.66 18.00 0.72
CA GLU A 167 1.22 17.80 0.55
C GLU A 167 0.96 16.48 -0.19
N SER A 168 1.70 16.20 -1.26
CA SER A 168 1.65 14.92 -1.97
C SER A 168 1.90 13.74 -1.02
N MET A 169 2.94 13.84 -0.16
CA MET A 169 3.23 12.84 0.86
C MET A 169 2.07 12.67 1.85
N ARG A 170 1.44 13.78 2.26
CA ARG A 170 0.31 13.77 3.19
C ARG A 170 -0.90 13.06 2.59
N GLU A 171 -1.21 13.30 1.31
CA GLU A 171 -2.35 12.66 0.64
C GLU A 171 -2.16 11.14 0.50
N VAL A 172 -0.96 10.68 0.12
CA VAL A 172 -0.67 9.24 0.07
C VAL A 172 -0.74 8.60 1.47
N SER A 173 -0.19 9.27 2.48
CA SER A 173 -0.25 8.79 3.88
C SER A 173 -1.68 8.73 4.41
N ARG A 174 -2.53 9.69 4.03
CA ARG A 174 -3.95 9.72 4.36
C ARG A 174 -4.69 8.57 3.70
N ALA A 175 -4.46 8.32 2.42
CA ALA A 175 -5.05 7.19 1.69
C ALA A 175 -4.66 5.85 2.35
N ALA A 176 -3.38 5.65 2.67
CA ALA A 176 -2.89 4.46 3.38
C ALA A 176 -3.57 4.29 4.76
N SER A 177 -3.74 5.39 5.51
CA SER A 177 -4.40 5.37 6.82
C SER A 177 -5.90 5.05 6.73
N LEU A 178 -6.60 5.56 5.72
CA LEU A 178 -8.01 5.24 5.45
C LEU A 178 -8.15 3.77 5.04
N LEU A 179 -7.28 3.29 4.15
CA LEU A 179 -7.25 1.90 3.72
C LEU A 179 -7.02 0.95 4.90
N THR A 180 -6.10 1.29 5.82
CA THR A 180 -5.87 0.55 7.08
C THR A 180 -7.18 0.35 7.84
N ARG A 181 -7.95 1.41 8.04
CA ARG A 181 -9.23 1.33 8.76
C ARG A 181 -10.26 0.48 8.05
N LEU A 182 -10.33 0.57 6.72
CA LEU A 182 -11.24 -0.24 5.92
C LEU A 182 -10.86 -1.73 5.98
N PHE A 183 -9.59 -2.05 5.90
CA PHE A 183 -9.09 -3.42 6.04
C PHE A 183 -9.40 -3.99 7.42
N ASP A 184 -9.06 -3.27 8.48
CA ASP A 184 -9.30 -3.71 9.86
C ASP A 184 -10.81 -3.89 10.13
N PHE A 185 -11.64 -2.96 9.69
CA PHE A 185 -13.09 -3.07 9.82
C PHE A 185 -13.64 -4.29 9.09
N LYS A 186 -13.23 -4.51 7.85
CA LYS A 186 -13.68 -5.65 7.03
C LYS A 186 -13.21 -6.99 7.59
N LEU A 187 -11.96 -7.06 8.06
CA LEU A 187 -11.44 -8.26 8.74
C LEU A 187 -12.21 -8.57 10.03
N ILE A 188 -12.40 -7.57 10.90
CA ILE A 188 -13.16 -7.74 12.13
C ILE A 188 -14.59 -8.17 11.81
N SER A 189 -15.26 -7.50 10.88
CA SER A 189 -16.63 -7.80 10.48
C SER A 189 -16.78 -9.25 9.99
N ARG A 190 -15.84 -9.72 9.16
CA ARG A 190 -15.83 -11.13 8.69
C ARG A 190 -15.60 -12.13 9.82
N ILE A 191 -14.69 -11.82 10.76
CA ILE A 191 -14.36 -12.72 11.88
C ILE A 191 -15.52 -12.87 12.84
N ILE A 192 -16.26 -11.79 13.13
CA ILE A 192 -17.39 -11.81 14.06
C ILE A 192 -18.74 -12.06 13.38
N GLY A 193 -18.77 -12.18 12.05
CA GLY A 193 -19.99 -12.38 11.27
C GLY A 193 -20.91 -11.14 11.21
N TYR A 194 -20.36 -9.94 11.40
CA TYR A 194 -21.13 -8.70 11.33
C TYR A 194 -21.37 -8.28 9.87
N GLY A 195 -22.64 -8.02 9.51
CA GLY A 195 -23.00 -7.55 8.17
C GLY A 195 -23.11 -8.66 7.11
N HIS A 196 -23.03 -9.92 7.48
CA HIS A 196 -23.39 -11.05 6.62
C HIS A 196 -24.84 -11.46 6.90
N ASN A 197 -25.78 -10.83 6.21
CA ASN A 197 -27.18 -11.29 6.04
C ASN A 197 -27.38 -11.64 4.59
#